data_da9d12d5aa9e6d9817401b377220f6c2
#
_entry.id   da9d12d5aa9e6d9817401b377220f6c2
#
_cell.length_a   1.000
_cell.length_b   1.000
_cell.length_c   1.000
_cell.angle_alpha   90.00
_cell.angle_beta   90.00
_cell.angle_gamma   90.00
#
_symmetry.space_group_name_H-M   'P 1'
#
loop_
_entity.id
_entity.type
_entity.pdbx_description
1 polymer ?
#
loop_
_entity_poly.entity_id
_entity_poly.type
_entity_poly.pdbx_seq_one_letter_code
_entity_poly.pdbx_strand_id
1 'polypeptide(L)'
;LVDASNLTDTLQQVDVGFWKPGHFRLFLSHLASFKIQTSHLQTALRKFAISSFVAHEDIEPTKEWQNEIEAGLKTMDALAAILMPGFQESKWCDQEIGVAIGRDVLIIPIRKGLDPYGFIGKYQGIQANGKTIGEVAEAIFGTLVKSPKTKNKILLSLAGAVSNANSVEEAIEKISIFKTLEGIPISILDNLKQQVMENQHLIESKDFLRDFNSMLYKFNIQKLVVGKIKPETEWDDIPF
;
A
#
# COMPACT_ATOMS: atom_id res chain seq x y z
N LEU A 1 12.34 41.01 1.20
CA LEU A 1 11.87 40.12 2.28
C LEU A 1 10.54 39.53 1.84
N VAL A 2 10.55 38.39 1.20
CA VAL A 2 9.37 37.65 0.80
C VAL A 2 9.05 36.71 1.96
N ASP A 3 7.83 36.84 2.46
CA ASP A 3 7.31 36.13 3.62
C ASP A 3 7.23 34.62 3.35
N ALA A 4 7.96 33.82 4.13
CA ALA A 4 8.10 32.37 3.97
C ALA A 4 6.96 31.57 4.64
N SER A 5 5.82 32.18 4.90
CA SER A 5 4.73 31.59 5.70
C SER A 5 3.59 30.94 4.93
N ASN A 6 3.66 30.81 3.58
CA ASN A 6 2.54 30.29 2.75
C ASN A 6 2.93 29.17 1.81
N LEU A 7 3.79 28.23 2.25
CA LEU A 7 4.05 26.97 1.54
C LEU A 7 3.50 25.77 2.30
N THR A 8 2.27 25.87 2.79
CA THR A 8 1.43 24.70 2.97
C THR A 8 0.81 24.40 1.62
N ASP A 9 1.58 23.74 0.79
CA ASP A 9 1.12 23.14 -0.45
C ASP A 9 0.12 22.03 -0.08
N THR A 10 -1.14 22.44 0.02
CA THR A 10 -2.29 21.54 0.06
C THR A 10 -2.36 20.93 -1.33
N LEU A 11 -1.53 19.90 -1.57
CA LEU A 11 -1.76 18.97 -2.65
C LEU A 11 -3.16 18.41 -2.42
N GLN A 12 -4.16 19.04 -3.04
CA GLN A 12 -5.48 18.46 -3.20
C GLN A 12 -5.22 17.04 -3.71
N GLN A 13 -5.43 16.05 -2.86
CA GLN A 13 -5.49 14.66 -3.28
C GLN A 13 -6.63 14.60 -4.29
N VAL A 14 -6.28 14.62 -5.57
CA VAL A 14 -7.22 14.32 -6.63
C VAL A 14 -7.68 12.90 -6.33
N ASP A 15 -8.90 12.78 -5.84
CA ASP A 15 -9.53 11.48 -5.61
C ASP A 15 -9.83 10.89 -6.99
N VAL A 16 -8.88 10.12 -7.48
CA VAL A 16 -9.03 9.40 -8.75
C VAL A 16 -9.70 8.09 -8.36
N GLY A 17 -10.97 7.93 -8.67
CA GLY A 17 -11.84 6.85 -8.21
C GLY A 17 -11.36 5.40 -8.38
N PHE A 18 -10.22 5.18 -9.06
CA PHE A 18 -9.60 3.86 -9.19
C PHE A 18 -8.60 3.50 -8.06
N TRP A 19 -8.12 4.49 -7.27
CA TRP A 19 -7.32 4.19 -6.08
C TRP A 19 -8.22 3.90 -4.88
N LYS A 20 -7.94 2.81 -4.18
CA LYS A 20 -8.64 2.57 -2.90
C LYS A 20 -8.13 3.56 -1.85
N PRO A 21 -9.02 4.37 -1.22
CA PRO A 21 -8.62 5.35 -0.22
C PRO A 21 -7.78 4.74 0.90
N GLY A 22 -6.79 5.48 1.40
CA GLY A 22 -5.90 5.04 2.48
C GLY A 22 -4.89 3.96 2.10
N HIS A 23 -4.90 3.44 0.85
CA HIS A 23 -3.97 2.43 0.38
C HIS A 23 -2.77 3.06 -0.32
N PHE A 24 -1.65 2.34 -0.30
CA PHE A 24 -0.46 2.67 -1.08
C PHE A 24 -0.75 2.53 -2.58
N ARG A 25 -0.37 3.51 -3.40
CA ARG A 25 -0.71 3.59 -4.83
C ARG A 25 0.44 3.07 -5.68
N LEU A 26 0.27 1.88 -6.25
CA LEU A 26 1.29 1.24 -7.09
C LEU A 26 0.81 1.17 -8.54
N PHE A 27 1.54 1.81 -9.44
CA PHE A 27 1.30 1.67 -10.88
C PHE A 27 2.00 0.40 -11.40
N LEU A 28 1.26 -0.48 -12.10
CA LEU A 28 1.78 -1.72 -12.70
C LEU A 28 1.96 -1.53 -14.21
N SER A 29 3.17 -1.17 -14.63
CA SER A 29 3.55 -1.08 -16.05
C SER A 29 3.78 -2.47 -16.61
N HIS A 30 3.05 -2.85 -17.68
CA HIS A 30 3.06 -4.19 -18.26
C HIS A 30 2.60 -4.19 -19.72
N LEU A 31 2.93 -5.23 -20.45
CA LEU A 31 2.38 -5.46 -21.80
C LEU A 31 0.94 -5.95 -21.74
N ALA A 32 0.10 -5.58 -22.71
CA ALA A 32 -1.29 -6.04 -22.83
C ALA A 32 -1.41 -7.57 -22.80
N SER A 33 -0.47 -8.27 -23.41
CA SER A 33 -0.40 -9.75 -23.39
C SER A 33 -0.25 -10.37 -22.00
N PHE A 34 0.12 -9.57 -20.99
CA PHE A 34 0.32 -10.04 -19.61
C PHE A 34 -0.75 -9.53 -18.62
N LYS A 35 -1.83 -8.96 -19.11
CA LYS A 35 -2.91 -8.33 -18.34
C LYS A 35 -3.54 -9.26 -17.29
N ILE A 36 -3.84 -10.50 -17.66
CA ILE A 36 -4.50 -11.46 -16.74
C ILE A 36 -3.62 -11.73 -15.52
N GLN A 37 -2.33 -12.00 -15.72
CA GLN A 37 -1.38 -12.24 -14.65
C GLN A 37 -1.17 -10.97 -13.79
N THR A 38 -1.17 -9.80 -14.43
CA THR A 38 -1.07 -8.51 -13.75
C THR A 38 -2.31 -8.25 -12.88
N SER A 39 -3.50 -8.61 -13.33
CA SER A 39 -4.74 -8.52 -12.54
C SER A 39 -4.73 -9.48 -11.33
N HIS A 40 -4.16 -10.66 -11.47
CA HIS A 40 -3.94 -11.56 -10.33
C HIS A 40 -2.92 -10.98 -9.34
N LEU A 41 -1.83 -10.36 -9.83
CA LEU A 41 -0.85 -9.67 -8.99
C LEU A 41 -1.50 -8.48 -8.25
N GLN A 42 -2.33 -7.69 -8.94
CA GLN A 42 -3.13 -6.62 -8.32
C GLN A 42 -3.96 -7.15 -7.14
N THR A 43 -4.62 -8.29 -7.32
CA THR A 43 -5.42 -8.92 -6.27
C THR A 43 -4.55 -9.37 -5.09
N ALA A 44 -3.40 -10.00 -5.35
CA ALA A 44 -2.47 -10.43 -4.30
C ALA A 44 -1.87 -9.26 -3.50
N LEU A 45 -1.66 -8.11 -4.14
CA LEU A 45 -1.13 -6.91 -3.50
C LEU A 45 -2.09 -6.26 -2.49
N ARG A 46 -3.40 -6.50 -2.61
CA ARG A 46 -4.41 -5.98 -1.66
C ARG A 46 -4.17 -6.45 -0.22
N LYS A 47 -3.61 -7.65 -0.05
CA LYS A 47 -3.21 -8.19 1.25
C LYS A 47 -2.29 -7.24 2.01
N PHE A 48 -1.42 -6.51 1.30
CA PHE A 48 -0.43 -5.58 1.84
C PHE A 48 -0.91 -4.12 1.87
N ALA A 49 -2.22 -3.87 1.79
CA ALA A 49 -2.81 -2.53 1.69
C ALA A 49 -2.26 -1.71 0.50
N ILE A 50 -1.99 -2.39 -0.62
CA ILE A 50 -1.57 -1.77 -1.88
C ILE A 50 -2.77 -1.73 -2.83
N SER A 51 -3.12 -0.53 -3.28
CA SER A 51 -4.03 -0.30 -4.40
C SER A 51 -3.19 -0.20 -5.66
N SER A 52 -3.41 -1.09 -6.63
CA SER A 52 -2.63 -1.08 -7.85
C SER A 52 -3.48 -0.65 -9.04
N PHE A 53 -2.89 0.17 -9.91
CA PHE A 53 -3.47 0.53 -11.20
C PHE A 53 -2.91 -0.42 -12.27
N VAL A 54 -3.83 -0.99 -13.06
CA VAL A 54 -3.51 -1.86 -14.21
C VAL A 54 -4.11 -1.19 -15.46
N ALA A 55 -3.26 -0.70 -16.33
CA ALA A 55 -3.71 -0.08 -17.57
C ALA A 55 -4.41 -1.11 -18.48
N HIS A 56 -5.52 -0.72 -19.09
CA HIS A 56 -6.28 -1.58 -19.99
C HIS A 56 -5.99 -1.19 -21.45
N GLU A 57 -5.03 -1.83 -22.09
CA GLU A 57 -4.68 -1.56 -23.51
C GLU A 57 -5.66 -2.20 -24.52
N ASP A 58 -6.62 -3.05 -24.10
CA ASP A 58 -7.48 -3.81 -25.01
C ASP A 58 -8.70 -3.04 -25.55
N ILE A 59 -8.91 -1.81 -25.11
CA ILE A 59 -9.98 -0.94 -25.63
C ILE A 59 -9.31 0.08 -26.54
N GLU A 60 -9.96 0.40 -27.69
CA GLU A 60 -9.49 1.53 -28.52
C GLU A 60 -9.22 2.74 -27.62
N PRO A 61 -8.05 3.40 -27.74
CA PRO A 61 -7.64 4.48 -26.83
C PRO A 61 -8.67 5.61 -26.88
N THR A 62 -9.63 5.58 -25.96
CA THR A 62 -10.52 6.71 -25.76
C THR A 62 -9.77 7.79 -24.96
N LYS A 63 -10.16 9.05 -25.11
CA LYS A 63 -9.60 10.15 -24.29
C LYS A 63 -9.74 9.87 -22.80
N GLU A 64 -10.80 9.18 -22.39
CA GLU A 64 -11.04 8.79 -20.99
C GLU A 64 -9.98 7.83 -20.47
N TRP A 65 -9.62 6.81 -21.25
CA TRP A 65 -8.57 5.84 -20.90
C TRP A 65 -7.19 6.50 -20.76
N GLN A 66 -6.82 7.39 -21.68
CA GLN A 66 -5.56 8.13 -21.58
C GLN A 66 -5.53 9.02 -20.34
N ASN A 67 -6.64 9.69 -20.02
CA ASN A 67 -6.76 10.51 -18.82
C ASN A 67 -6.59 9.69 -17.53
N GLU A 68 -7.12 8.46 -17.47
CA GLU A 68 -6.94 7.56 -16.33
C GLU A 68 -5.48 7.13 -16.15
N ILE A 69 -4.78 6.77 -17.24
CA ILE A 69 -3.34 6.44 -17.19
C ILE A 69 -2.54 7.65 -16.69
N GLU A 70 -2.79 8.83 -17.28
CA GLU A 70 -2.10 10.05 -16.86
C GLU A 70 -2.36 10.38 -15.39
N ALA A 71 -3.61 10.25 -14.94
CA ALA A 71 -3.98 10.45 -13.55
C ALA A 71 -3.29 9.41 -12.63
N GLY A 72 -3.25 8.16 -13.03
CA GLY A 72 -2.51 7.09 -12.35
C GLY A 72 -1.03 7.42 -12.22
N LEU A 73 -0.39 7.79 -13.31
CA LEU A 73 1.02 8.19 -13.35
C LEU A 73 1.28 9.46 -12.52
N LYS A 74 0.39 10.44 -12.53
CA LYS A 74 0.50 11.68 -11.74
C LYS A 74 0.35 11.46 -10.25
N THR A 75 -0.39 10.43 -9.83
CA THR A 75 -0.76 10.23 -8.43
C THR A 75 -0.16 8.98 -7.77
N MET A 76 0.53 8.12 -8.51
CA MET A 76 1.20 6.92 -7.98
C MET A 76 2.27 7.27 -6.93
N ASP A 77 2.52 6.37 -6.00
CA ASP A 77 3.57 6.45 -4.99
C ASP A 77 4.83 5.67 -5.40
N ALA A 78 4.66 4.67 -6.25
CA ALA A 78 5.73 3.89 -6.88
C ALA A 78 5.23 3.28 -8.19
N LEU A 79 6.17 2.83 -9.03
CA LEU A 79 5.91 2.08 -10.25
C LEU A 79 6.59 0.72 -10.18
N ALA A 80 5.88 -0.35 -10.53
CA ALA A 80 6.46 -1.68 -10.77
C ALA A 80 6.38 -2.00 -12.26
N ALA A 81 7.54 -2.24 -12.89
CA ALA A 81 7.65 -2.54 -14.33
C ALA A 81 7.87 -4.05 -14.53
N ILE A 82 6.93 -4.73 -15.22
CA ILE A 82 7.01 -6.17 -15.50
C ILE A 82 7.80 -6.37 -16.79
N LEU A 83 9.12 -6.55 -16.64
CA LEU A 83 10.07 -6.64 -17.75
C LEU A 83 10.06 -8.03 -18.37
N MET A 84 9.48 -8.11 -19.55
CA MET A 84 9.40 -9.33 -20.35
C MET A 84 9.75 -9.04 -21.82
N PRO A 85 10.04 -10.05 -22.64
CA PRO A 85 10.29 -9.82 -24.06
C PRO A 85 9.18 -9.00 -24.71
N GLY A 86 9.54 -7.97 -25.46
CA GLY A 86 8.62 -7.01 -26.07
C GLY A 86 8.33 -5.75 -25.24
N PHE A 87 8.75 -5.69 -23.98
CA PHE A 87 8.48 -4.53 -23.11
C PHE A 87 9.16 -3.24 -23.64
N GLN A 88 10.40 -3.34 -24.09
CA GLN A 88 11.15 -2.17 -24.60
C GLN A 88 10.69 -1.72 -26.00
N GLU A 89 9.89 -2.52 -26.70
CA GLU A 89 9.24 -2.13 -27.96
C GLU A 89 7.91 -1.40 -27.72
N SER A 90 7.37 -1.46 -26.48
CA SER A 90 6.16 -0.74 -26.10
C SER A 90 6.46 0.73 -25.83
N LYS A 91 5.93 1.60 -26.67
CA LYS A 91 6.07 3.05 -26.52
C LYS A 91 5.41 3.56 -25.22
N TRP A 92 4.36 2.90 -24.77
CA TRP A 92 3.67 3.25 -23.52
C TRP A 92 4.51 2.92 -22.29
N CYS A 93 5.05 1.71 -22.21
CA CYS A 93 5.85 1.27 -21.07
C CYS A 93 7.09 2.16 -20.84
N ASP A 94 7.77 2.57 -21.91
CA ASP A 94 8.92 3.48 -21.82
C ASP A 94 8.51 4.89 -21.35
N GLN A 95 7.35 5.39 -21.78
CA GLN A 95 6.83 6.67 -21.32
C GLN A 95 6.44 6.62 -19.82
N GLU A 96 5.79 5.54 -19.37
CA GLU A 96 5.43 5.31 -17.97
C GLU A 96 6.68 5.32 -17.07
N ILE A 97 7.73 4.62 -17.48
CA ILE A 97 9.04 4.65 -16.80
C ILE A 97 9.62 6.07 -16.80
N GLY A 98 9.55 6.77 -17.93
CA GLY A 98 10.03 8.15 -18.05
C GLY A 98 9.33 9.10 -17.07
N VAL A 99 8.01 9.00 -16.96
CA VAL A 99 7.22 9.78 -15.99
C VAL A 99 7.62 9.42 -14.54
N ALA A 100 7.79 8.14 -14.21
CA ALA A 100 8.22 7.70 -12.89
C ALA A 100 9.60 8.25 -12.51
N ILE A 101 10.55 8.29 -13.46
CA ILE A 101 11.87 8.90 -13.29
C ILE A 101 11.73 10.41 -13.04
N GLY A 102 10.97 11.10 -13.88
CA GLY A 102 10.75 12.54 -13.76
C GLY A 102 10.10 12.96 -12.44
N ARG A 103 9.27 12.10 -11.86
CA ARG A 103 8.63 12.31 -10.55
C ARG A 103 9.49 11.83 -9.36
N ASP A 104 10.64 11.27 -9.61
CA ASP A 104 11.53 10.69 -8.59
C ASP A 104 10.83 9.66 -7.66
N VAL A 105 9.84 8.93 -8.15
CA VAL A 105 9.22 7.83 -7.40
C VAL A 105 10.06 6.56 -7.46
N LEU A 106 9.84 5.64 -6.52
CA LEU A 106 10.50 4.34 -6.56
C LEU A 106 10.04 3.53 -7.79
N ILE A 107 10.99 3.04 -8.56
CA ILE A 107 10.75 2.11 -9.66
C ILE A 107 11.23 0.71 -9.24
N ILE A 108 10.37 -0.28 -9.36
CA ILE A 108 10.64 -1.68 -9.02
C ILE A 108 10.62 -2.51 -10.32
N PRO A 109 11.77 -2.80 -10.93
CA PRO A 109 11.81 -3.72 -12.05
C PRO A 109 11.46 -5.14 -11.60
N ILE A 110 10.54 -5.81 -12.31
CA ILE A 110 10.18 -7.21 -12.11
C ILE A 110 10.66 -8.00 -13.34
N ARG A 111 11.74 -8.77 -13.17
CA ARG A 111 12.41 -9.47 -14.25
C ARG A 111 11.65 -10.75 -14.61
N LYS A 112 10.96 -10.70 -15.74
CA LYS A 112 10.19 -11.82 -16.31
C LYS A 112 10.73 -12.21 -17.70
N GLY A 113 12.03 -12.38 -17.83
CA GLY A 113 12.70 -12.73 -19.07
C GLY A 113 13.41 -11.56 -19.76
N LEU A 114 13.32 -10.36 -19.21
CA LEU A 114 14.07 -9.18 -19.65
C LEU A 114 14.76 -8.54 -18.43
N ASP A 115 16.01 -8.14 -18.59
CA ASP A 115 16.76 -7.41 -17.58
C ASP A 115 16.46 -5.91 -17.65
N PRO A 116 16.58 -5.18 -16.53
CA PRO A 116 16.47 -3.74 -16.52
C PRO A 116 17.46 -3.10 -17.50
N TYR A 117 16.99 -2.09 -18.23
CA TYR A 117 17.75 -1.41 -19.28
C TYR A 117 17.64 0.11 -19.19
N GLY A 118 18.36 0.84 -19.99
CA GLY A 118 18.32 2.29 -20.02
C GLY A 118 18.52 2.91 -18.65
N PHE A 119 17.69 3.88 -18.29
CA PHE A 119 17.77 4.55 -16.98
C PHE A 119 17.50 3.64 -15.78
N ILE A 120 16.73 2.56 -15.97
CA ILE A 120 16.44 1.60 -14.89
C ILE A 120 17.46 0.46 -14.81
N GLY A 121 18.41 0.38 -15.74
CA GLY A 121 19.48 -0.65 -15.76
C GLY A 121 20.36 -0.68 -14.51
N LYS A 122 20.40 0.41 -13.75
CA LYS A 122 21.10 0.49 -12.44
C LYS A 122 20.40 -0.26 -11.33
N TYR A 123 19.13 -0.68 -11.49
CA TYR A 123 18.38 -1.39 -10.46
C TYR A 123 18.48 -2.91 -10.67
N GLN A 124 18.70 -3.65 -9.58
CA GLN A 124 18.82 -5.12 -9.65
C GLN A 124 17.49 -5.79 -10.05
N GLY A 125 16.36 -5.24 -9.62
CA GLY A 125 15.04 -5.80 -9.88
C GLY A 125 14.71 -7.08 -9.10
N ILE A 126 13.41 -7.43 -9.12
CA ILE A 126 12.87 -8.66 -8.51
C ILE A 126 12.90 -9.76 -9.58
N GLN A 127 13.52 -10.91 -9.31
CA GLN A 127 13.44 -12.06 -10.19
C GLN A 127 12.06 -12.72 -10.06
N ALA A 128 11.29 -12.78 -11.14
CA ALA A 128 9.94 -13.34 -11.16
C ALA A 128 9.83 -14.71 -11.86
N ASN A 129 10.87 -15.16 -12.61
CA ASN A 129 10.86 -16.47 -13.24
C ASN A 129 10.85 -17.58 -12.15
N GLY A 130 9.93 -18.53 -12.29
CA GLY A 130 9.76 -19.64 -11.35
C GLY A 130 9.04 -19.26 -10.04
N LYS A 131 8.64 -18.00 -9.86
CA LYS A 131 7.89 -17.56 -8.68
C LYS A 131 6.39 -17.53 -8.91
N THR A 132 5.64 -17.79 -7.86
CA THR A 132 4.21 -17.59 -7.79
C THR A 132 3.86 -16.11 -7.71
N ILE A 133 2.62 -15.76 -8.03
CA ILE A 133 2.11 -14.38 -7.92
C ILE A 133 2.22 -13.88 -6.47
N GLY A 134 1.94 -14.74 -5.48
CA GLY A 134 2.08 -14.40 -4.06
C GLY A 134 3.52 -14.04 -3.68
N GLU A 135 4.50 -14.83 -4.12
CA GLU A 135 5.92 -14.54 -3.86
C GLU A 135 6.40 -13.25 -4.52
N VAL A 136 5.87 -12.91 -5.71
CA VAL A 136 6.17 -11.64 -6.37
C VAL A 136 5.54 -10.48 -5.60
N ALA A 137 4.29 -10.62 -5.13
CA ALA A 137 3.62 -9.61 -4.32
C ALA A 137 4.37 -9.35 -2.99
N GLU A 138 4.83 -10.41 -2.31
CA GLU A 138 5.67 -10.30 -1.10
C GLU A 138 6.99 -9.60 -1.38
N ALA A 139 7.64 -9.90 -2.49
CA ALA A 139 8.91 -9.28 -2.88
C ALA A 139 8.73 -7.78 -3.20
N ILE A 140 7.62 -7.39 -3.85
CA ILE A 140 7.25 -5.99 -4.07
C ILE A 140 7.05 -5.30 -2.72
N PHE A 141 6.22 -5.85 -1.84
CA PHE A 141 5.97 -5.29 -0.51
C PHE A 141 7.27 -5.14 0.29
N GLY A 142 8.12 -6.18 0.32
CA GLY A 142 9.42 -6.12 0.97
C GLY A 142 10.34 -5.02 0.41
N THR A 143 10.28 -4.76 -0.90
CA THR A 143 11.02 -3.66 -1.55
C THR A 143 10.48 -2.29 -1.10
N LEU A 144 9.15 -2.14 -1.05
CA LEU A 144 8.50 -0.90 -0.58
C LEU A 144 8.83 -0.58 0.87
N VAL A 145 8.86 -1.59 1.75
CA VAL A 145 9.19 -1.43 3.18
C VAL A 145 10.67 -1.09 3.39
N LYS A 146 11.57 -1.58 2.55
CA LYS A 146 13.01 -1.32 2.64
C LYS A 146 13.43 0.04 2.09
N SER A 147 12.67 0.58 1.14
CA SER A 147 13.02 1.84 0.49
C SER A 147 12.69 3.04 1.37
N PRO A 148 13.64 3.98 1.62
CA PRO A 148 13.35 5.22 2.33
C PRO A 148 12.27 6.07 1.68
N LYS A 149 12.10 5.99 0.36
CA LYS A 149 11.09 6.74 -0.40
C LYS A 149 9.66 6.30 -0.09
N THR A 150 9.45 5.04 0.29
CA THR A 150 8.11 4.44 0.38
C THR A 150 7.78 3.86 1.74
N LYS A 151 8.79 3.56 2.59
CA LYS A 151 8.64 2.87 3.87
C LYS A 151 7.54 3.46 4.75
N ASN A 152 7.59 4.75 5.02
CA ASN A 152 6.62 5.37 5.93
C ASN A 152 5.20 5.29 5.35
N LYS A 153 5.04 5.54 4.06
CA LYS A 153 3.72 5.55 3.41
C LYS A 153 3.09 4.16 3.37
N ILE A 154 3.85 3.13 2.98
CA ILE A 154 3.31 1.76 2.96
C ILE A 154 2.96 1.25 4.36
N LEU A 155 3.75 1.57 5.37
CA LEU A 155 3.46 1.20 6.76
C LEU A 155 2.22 1.93 7.30
N LEU A 156 2.02 3.21 6.98
CA LEU A 156 0.82 3.96 7.32
C LEU A 156 -0.42 3.39 6.59
N SER A 157 -0.29 3.04 5.31
CA SER A 157 -1.38 2.39 4.57
C SER A 157 -1.76 1.04 5.18
N LEU A 158 -0.78 0.23 5.58
CA LEU A 158 -1.04 -1.04 6.24
C LEU A 158 -1.70 -0.83 7.62
N ALA A 159 -1.25 0.17 8.40
CA ALA A 159 -1.84 0.52 9.68
C ALA A 159 -3.31 0.97 9.53
N GLY A 160 -3.58 1.88 8.59
CA GLY A 160 -4.94 2.29 8.26
C GLY A 160 -5.83 1.13 7.80
N ALA A 161 -5.26 0.15 7.09
CA ALA A 161 -6.01 -1.03 6.67
C ALA A 161 -6.32 -2.00 7.83
N VAL A 162 -5.53 -1.99 8.92
CA VAL A 162 -5.90 -2.71 10.16
C VAL A 162 -7.06 -2.01 10.85
N SER A 163 -6.94 -0.70 11.10
CA SER A 163 -7.94 0.06 11.86
C SER A 163 -9.30 0.18 11.14
N ASN A 164 -9.30 0.14 9.79
CA ASN A 164 -10.49 0.21 8.95
C ASN A 164 -10.87 -1.13 8.32
N ALA A 165 -10.42 -2.26 8.88
CA ALA A 165 -10.76 -3.59 8.37
C ALA A 165 -12.27 -3.84 8.49
N ASN A 166 -12.85 -4.52 7.49
CA ASN A 166 -14.28 -4.84 7.46
C ASN A 166 -14.62 -6.03 8.36
N SER A 167 -13.61 -6.82 8.77
CA SER A 167 -13.78 -7.94 9.69
C SER A 167 -12.56 -8.09 10.60
N VAL A 168 -12.77 -8.81 11.70
CA VAL A 168 -11.71 -9.17 12.67
C VAL A 168 -10.62 -10.01 11.99
N GLU A 169 -11.01 -10.93 11.13
CA GLU A 169 -10.10 -11.82 10.38
C GLU A 169 -9.18 -11.02 9.46
N GLU A 170 -9.75 -10.04 8.73
CA GLU A 170 -8.96 -9.14 7.88
C GLU A 170 -7.96 -8.33 8.70
N ALA A 171 -8.36 -7.82 9.86
CA ALA A 171 -7.47 -7.09 10.76
C ALA A 171 -6.33 -7.99 11.29
N ILE A 172 -6.63 -9.22 11.71
CA ILE A 172 -5.64 -10.19 12.18
C ILE A 172 -4.66 -10.57 11.06
N GLU A 173 -5.13 -10.77 9.82
CA GLU A 173 -4.25 -11.03 8.69
C GLU A 173 -3.22 -9.91 8.53
N LYS A 174 -3.63 -8.64 8.60
CA LYS A 174 -2.72 -7.50 8.47
C LYS A 174 -1.78 -7.35 9.68
N ILE A 175 -2.26 -7.65 10.89
CA ILE A 175 -1.39 -7.72 12.08
C ILE A 175 -0.32 -8.80 11.92
N SER A 176 -0.65 -9.93 11.30
CA SER A 176 0.35 -10.97 11.03
C SER A 176 1.48 -10.47 10.14
N ILE A 177 1.19 -9.59 9.17
CA ILE A 177 2.21 -8.95 8.32
C ILE A 177 3.11 -8.04 9.17
N PHE A 178 2.54 -7.19 10.05
CA PHE A 178 3.34 -6.38 10.97
C PHE A 178 4.30 -7.21 11.82
N LYS A 179 3.85 -8.40 12.27
CA LYS A 179 4.71 -9.31 13.04
C LYS A 179 5.93 -9.83 12.26
N THR A 180 5.91 -9.81 10.93
CA THR A 180 7.08 -10.22 10.11
C THR A 180 8.08 -9.10 9.88
N LEU A 181 7.68 -7.84 10.13
CA LEU A 181 8.51 -6.67 9.84
C LEU A 181 9.48 -6.36 10.99
N GLU A 182 10.53 -5.59 10.64
CA GLU A 182 11.52 -5.08 11.58
C GLU A 182 11.68 -3.58 11.39
N GLY A 183 12.13 -2.89 12.46
CA GLY A 183 12.45 -1.46 12.42
C GLY A 183 11.29 -0.58 12.01
N ILE A 184 10.07 -0.89 12.48
CA ILE A 184 8.90 -0.03 12.30
C ILE A 184 9.05 1.19 13.21
N PRO A 185 8.84 2.42 12.71
CA PRO A 185 8.84 3.61 13.55
C PRO A 185 7.79 3.50 14.66
N ILE A 186 8.18 3.81 15.90
CA ILE A 186 7.29 3.74 17.07
C ILE A 186 6.06 4.62 16.86
N SER A 187 6.22 5.79 16.23
CA SER A 187 5.10 6.70 15.93
C SER A 187 4.00 6.07 15.07
N ILE A 188 4.35 5.16 14.17
CA ILE A 188 3.36 4.43 13.35
C ILE A 188 2.58 3.44 14.20
N LEU A 189 3.25 2.74 15.12
CA LEU A 189 2.61 1.78 16.01
C LEU A 189 1.75 2.45 17.08
N ASP A 190 2.19 3.61 17.60
CA ASP A 190 1.40 4.41 18.54
C ASP A 190 0.14 4.98 17.86
N ASN A 191 0.28 5.48 16.64
CA ASN A 191 -0.87 5.94 15.84
C ASN A 191 -1.85 4.78 15.56
N LEU A 192 -1.35 3.62 15.15
CA LEU A 192 -2.18 2.43 14.95
C LEU A 192 -2.90 2.03 16.23
N LYS A 193 -2.22 2.09 17.40
CA LYS A 193 -2.82 1.78 18.68
C LYS A 193 -3.97 2.72 19.01
N GLN A 194 -3.82 4.03 18.75
CA GLN A 194 -4.89 5.01 18.92
C GLN A 194 -6.08 4.73 17.99
N GLN A 195 -5.82 4.52 16.71
CA GLN A 195 -6.87 4.21 15.74
C GLN A 195 -7.65 2.93 16.08
N VAL A 196 -6.95 1.89 16.58
CA VAL A 196 -7.59 0.65 17.04
C VAL A 196 -8.49 0.90 18.26
N MET A 197 -8.12 1.80 19.18
CA MET A 197 -8.95 2.16 20.33
C MET A 197 -10.27 2.81 19.91
N GLU A 198 -10.33 3.49 18.80
CA GLU A 198 -11.52 4.13 18.24
C GLU A 198 -12.44 3.13 17.52
N ASN A 199 -11.92 1.95 17.16
CA ASN A 199 -12.70 0.92 16.48
C ASN A 199 -13.28 -0.08 17.49
N GLN A 200 -14.54 0.15 17.87
CA GLN A 200 -15.24 -0.66 18.88
C GLN A 200 -15.28 -2.15 18.50
N HIS A 201 -15.50 -2.46 17.23
CA HIS A 201 -15.58 -3.83 16.76
C HIS A 201 -14.27 -4.62 16.96
N LEU A 202 -13.12 -3.95 16.80
CA LEU A 202 -11.80 -4.56 17.03
C LEU A 202 -11.50 -4.72 18.54
N ILE A 203 -11.81 -3.71 19.35
CA ILE A 203 -11.49 -3.76 20.79
C ILE A 203 -12.39 -4.73 21.59
N GLU A 204 -13.56 -5.10 21.07
CA GLU A 204 -14.43 -6.13 21.65
C GLU A 204 -13.97 -7.55 21.31
N SER A 205 -13.16 -7.74 20.26
CA SER A 205 -12.65 -9.04 19.86
C SER A 205 -11.46 -9.49 20.70
N LYS A 206 -11.64 -10.56 21.48
CA LYS A 206 -10.55 -11.17 22.27
C LYS A 206 -9.43 -11.71 21.40
N ASP A 207 -9.75 -12.28 20.26
CA ASP A 207 -8.78 -12.84 19.33
C ASP A 207 -7.93 -11.74 18.69
N PHE A 208 -8.56 -10.67 18.23
CA PHE A 208 -7.84 -9.50 17.74
C PHE A 208 -6.92 -8.90 18.80
N LEU A 209 -7.44 -8.63 20.00
CA LEU A 209 -6.64 -8.05 21.10
C LEU A 209 -5.44 -8.93 21.49
N ARG A 210 -5.60 -10.25 21.48
CA ARG A 210 -4.48 -11.18 21.72
C ARG A 210 -3.39 -10.99 20.67
N ASP A 211 -3.75 -11.02 19.37
CA ASP A 211 -2.80 -10.89 18.27
C ASP A 211 -2.19 -9.50 18.18
N PHE A 212 -2.98 -8.47 18.40
CA PHE A 212 -2.54 -7.08 18.44
C PHE A 212 -1.54 -6.84 19.59
N ASN A 213 -1.86 -7.28 20.80
CA ASN A 213 -0.96 -7.15 21.95
C ASN A 213 0.32 -7.99 21.79
N SER A 214 0.25 -9.14 21.14
CA SER A 214 1.44 -9.93 20.77
C SER A 214 2.35 -9.18 19.80
N MET A 215 1.77 -8.43 18.85
CA MET A 215 2.53 -7.56 17.96
C MET A 215 3.15 -6.38 18.72
N LEU A 216 2.39 -5.67 19.58
CA LEU A 216 2.91 -4.56 20.38
C LEU A 216 4.08 -5.01 21.27
N TYR A 217 3.97 -6.19 21.87
CA TYR A 217 5.03 -6.78 22.71
C TYR A 217 6.32 -7.00 21.91
N LYS A 218 6.23 -7.50 20.67
CA LYS A 218 7.40 -7.65 19.78
C LYS A 218 8.18 -6.35 19.60
N PHE A 219 7.48 -5.22 19.57
CA PHE A 219 8.08 -3.89 19.37
C PHE A 219 8.33 -3.13 20.69
N ASN A 220 8.26 -3.79 21.85
CA ASN A 220 8.45 -3.20 23.17
C ASN A 220 7.44 -2.04 23.47
N ILE A 221 6.25 -2.13 22.92
CA ILE A 221 5.17 -1.16 23.18
C ILE A 221 4.22 -1.73 24.22
N GLN A 222 3.77 -0.85 25.13
CA GLN A 222 2.80 -1.23 26.15
C GLN A 222 1.52 -1.76 25.51
N LYS A 223 1.04 -2.90 26.03
CA LYS A 223 -0.20 -3.55 25.58
C LYS A 223 -1.39 -2.59 25.61
N LEU A 224 -2.32 -2.80 24.71
CA LEU A 224 -3.64 -2.17 24.75
C LEU A 224 -4.48 -2.85 25.84
N VAL A 225 -4.93 -2.06 26.81
CA VAL A 225 -5.86 -2.50 27.86
C VAL A 225 -7.18 -1.77 27.62
N VAL A 226 -8.20 -2.52 27.27
CA VAL A 226 -9.56 -1.98 27.17
C VAL A 226 -10.17 -2.01 28.57
N GLY A 227 -10.42 -0.84 29.14
CA GLY A 227 -11.16 -0.73 30.40
C GLY A 227 -12.56 -1.33 30.22
N LYS A 228 -13.05 -2.10 31.21
CA LYS A 228 -14.46 -2.44 31.22
C LYS A 228 -15.25 -1.14 31.20
N ILE A 229 -16.05 -0.91 30.17
CA ILE A 229 -17.08 0.13 30.18
C ILE A 229 -17.94 -0.22 31.40
N LYS A 230 -17.92 0.61 32.45
CA LYS A 230 -18.92 0.48 33.51
C LYS A 230 -20.27 0.57 32.82
N PRO A 231 -21.20 -0.39 33.02
CA PRO A 231 -22.55 -0.18 32.55
C PRO A 231 -22.99 1.18 33.10
N GLU A 232 -23.60 2.00 32.25
CA GLU A 232 -24.28 3.22 32.68
C GLU A 232 -25.13 2.80 33.87
N THR A 233 -24.95 3.51 35.02
CA THR A 233 -25.71 3.28 36.25
C THR A 233 -27.17 3.23 35.86
N GLU A 234 -27.82 2.10 36.15
CA GLU A 234 -29.28 1.97 36.04
C GLU A 234 -29.89 3.16 36.82
N TRP A 235 -30.78 3.86 36.11
CA TRP A 235 -31.48 5.03 36.64
C TRP A 235 -32.29 4.72 37.93
N ASP A 236 -32.40 3.45 38.29
CA ASP A 236 -33.13 2.95 39.45
C ASP A 236 -32.43 3.22 40.77
N ASP A 237 -31.16 3.63 40.79
CA ASP A 237 -30.40 3.92 42.03
C ASP A 237 -30.33 5.42 42.38
N ILE A 238 -31.12 6.27 41.74
CA ILE A 238 -31.20 7.71 42.11
C ILE A 238 -32.33 7.89 43.13
N PRO A 239 -32.03 8.20 44.41
CA PRO A 239 -33.06 8.50 45.36
C PRO A 239 -33.84 9.75 44.94
N PHE A 240 -35.16 9.67 45.00
CA PHE A 240 -36.05 10.81 44.82
C PHE A 240 -35.81 11.84 45.92
#